data_aff613369caf9bca93e9fef3bcd3807b
#
_entry.id   aff613369caf9bca93e9fef3bcd3807b
#
_cell.length_a   1.000
_cell.length_b   1.000
_cell.length_c   1.000
_cell.angle_alpha   90.00
_cell.angle_beta   90.00
_cell.angle_gamma   90.00
#
_symmetry.space_group_name_H-M   'P 1'
#
loop_
_entity.id
_entity.type
_entity.pdbx_description
1 polymer ?
#
loop_
_entity_poly.entity_id
_entity_poly.type
_entity_poly.pdbx_seq_one_letter_code
_entity_poly.pdbx_strand_id
1 'polypeptide(L)'
;MKKNSFYFSCAVIALFIALLALPTANAQSITPVMTGLDNPRHLAFGPEGALYVAEAGRGGPGPCLFIRGATQCAGSSGAVSRLWHGAQSRIVTGLPSYAPASGAGATGPHAVSLLGRGTAYVTIGLGGNLTTRAVMG
;
A
#
# COMPACT_ATOMS: atom_id res chain seq x y z
N MET A 1 29.40 -61.22 10.45
CA MET A 1 28.83 -60.16 9.59
C MET A 1 27.45 -59.64 10.03
N LYS A 2 27.05 -59.67 11.31
CA LYS A 2 25.72 -59.16 11.78
C LYS A 2 25.79 -57.81 12.52
N LYS A 3 26.95 -57.29 12.88
CA LYS A 3 27.10 -56.07 13.69
C LYS A 3 26.86 -54.77 12.91
N ASN A 4 27.23 -54.74 11.63
CA ASN A 4 27.11 -53.54 10.81
C ASN A 4 25.65 -53.20 10.36
N SER A 5 24.79 -54.22 10.25
CA SER A 5 23.39 -54.05 9.88
C SER A 5 22.58 -53.38 11.00
N PHE A 6 22.93 -53.61 12.26
CA PHE A 6 22.26 -53.00 13.41
C PHE A 6 22.57 -51.48 13.51
N TYR A 7 23.80 -51.09 13.31
CA TYR A 7 24.21 -49.66 13.32
C TYR A 7 23.58 -48.88 12.16
N PHE A 8 23.46 -49.51 10.99
CA PHE A 8 22.81 -48.87 9.83
C PHE A 8 21.33 -48.63 10.08
N SER A 9 20.64 -49.61 10.70
CA SER A 9 19.23 -49.46 11.04
C SER A 9 18.96 -48.37 12.10
N CYS A 10 19.82 -48.28 13.13
CA CYS A 10 19.71 -47.24 14.15
C CYS A 10 19.99 -45.83 13.58
N ALA A 11 20.96 -45.68 12.65
CA ALA A 11 21.25 -44.41 12.01
C ALA A 11 20.10 -43.89 11.13
N VAL A 12 19.44 -44.78 10.41
CA VAL A 12 18.28 -44.43 9.58
C VAL A 12 17.10 -43.99 10.44
N ILE A 13 16.83 -44.68 11.56
CA ILE A 13 15.76 -44.31 12.49
C ILE A 13 16.04 -42.96 13.15
N ALA A 14 17.28 -42.69 13.57
CA ALA A 14 17.67 -41.44 14.16
C ALA A 14 17.54 -40.28 13.16
N LEU A 15 17.87 -40.47 11.88
CA LEU A 15 17.67 -39.49 10.83
C LEU A 15 16.19 -39.20 10.58
N PHE A 16 15.32 -40.20 10.61
CA PHE A 16 13.87 -40.05 10.47
C PHE A 16 13.27 -39.23 11.62
N ILE A 17 13.71 -39.48 12.85
CA ILE A 17 13.23 -38.76 14.04
C ILE A 17 13.70 -37.31 13.99
N ALA A 18 14.92 -37.03 13.52
CA ALA A 18 15.42 -35.67 13.36
C ALA A 18 14.66 -34.86 12.29
N LEU A 19 14.16 -35.51 11.21
CA LEU A 19 13.34 -34.87 10.20
C LEU A 19 11.94 -34.48 10.71
N LEU A 20 11.40 -35.21 11.68
CA LEU A 20 10.09 -34.94 12.29
C LEU A 20 10.12 -33.81 13.34
N ALA A 21 11.32 -33.40 13.76
CA ALA A 21 11.52 -32.35 14.77
C ALA A 21 11.79 -30.95 14.15
N LEU A 22 11.49 -30.76 12.85
CA LEU A 22 11.59 -29.44 12.24
C LEU A 22 10.59 -28.49 12.91
N PRO A 23 11.02 -27.32 13.41
CA PRO A 23 10.10 -26.35 13.99
C PRO A 23 9.11 -25.93 12.90
N THR A 24 7.82 -26.03 13.20
CA THR A 24 6.78 -25.46 12.35
C THR A 24 6.97 -23.96 12.31
N ALA A 25 7.25 -23.41 11.13
CA ALA A 25 7.30 -21.96 10.95
C ALA A 25 5.92 -21.39 11.32
N ASN A 26 5.84 -20.66 12.42
CA ASN A 26 4.64 -19.92 12.77
C ASN A 26 4.43 -18.84 11.69
N ALA A 27 3.37 -18.95 10.91
CA ALA A 27 2.95 -17.90 10.00
C ALA A 27 2.64 -16.66 10.84
N GLN A 28 3.40 -15.58 10.61
CA GLN A 28 3.15 -14.32 11.27
C GLN A 28 1.79 -13.79 10.81
N SER A 29 0.85 -13.57 11.73
CA SER A 29 -0.44 -12.99 11.40
C SER A 29 -0.28 -11.49 11.10
N ILE A 30 -0.74 -11.06 9.93
CA ILE A 30 -0.78 -9.66 9.55
C ILE A 30 -2.19 -9.15 9.77
N THR A 31 -2.33 -8.12 10.61
CA THR A 31 -3.62 -7.48 10.88
C THR A 31 -3.64 -6.11 10.21
N PRO A 32 -4.57 -5.83 9.28
CA PRO A 32 -4.73 -4.51 8.69
C PRO A 32 -5.14 -3.51 9.76
N VAL A 33 -4.46 -2.37 9.84
CA VAL A 33 -4.80 -1.28 10.77
C VAL A 33 -5.63 -0.17 10.12
N MET A 34 -5.61 -0.08 8.79
CA MET A 34 -6.47 0.81 7.99
C MET A 34 -7.04 0.04 6.80
N THR A 35 -8.30 0.34 6.45
CA THR A 35 -9.01 -0.31 5.33
C THR A 35 -9.78 0.70 4.50
N GLY A 36 -10.30 0.31 3.32
CA GLY A 36 -11.11 1.18 2.47
C GLY A 36 -10.36 2.39 1.91
N LEU A 37 -9.05 2.29 1.76
CA LEU A 37 -8.21 3.33 1.17
C LEU A 37 -8.23 3.24 -0.35
N ASP A 38 -8.34 4.39 -1.03
CA ASP A 38 -8.37 4.49 -2.49
C ASP A 38 -6.97 4.66 -3.08
N ASN A 39 -6.37 3.58 -3.55
CA ASN A 39 -4.99 3.56 -4.09
C ASN A 39 -3.97 4.21 -3.14
N PRO A 40 -3.76 3.66 -1.94
CA PRO A 40 -2.80 4.20 -0.98
C PRO A 40 -1.38 4.17 -1.55
N ARG A 41 -0.59 5.22 -1.27
CA ARG A 41 0.77 5.40 -1.80
C ARG A 41 1.81 5.42 -0.70
N HIS A 42 1.90 6.52 0.01
CA HIS A 42 2.91 6.76 1.03
C HIS A 42 2.24 6.97 2.38
N LEU A 43 2.92 6.58 3.43
CA LEU A 43 2.50 6.81 4.82
C LEU A 43 3.56 7.61 5.58
N ALA A 44 3.14 8.39 6.55
CA ALA A 44 4.01 9.10 7.49
C ALA A 44 3.39 9.10 8.89
N PHE A 45 4.24 9.13 9.90
CA PHE A 45 3.79 9.37 11.27
C PHE A 45 3.88 10.87 11.59
N GLY A 46 2.83 11.43 12.15
CA GLY A 46 2.83 12.76 12.71
C GLY A 46 3.53 12.83 14.07
N PRO A 47 3.91 14.03 14.52
CA PRO A 47 4.60 14.21 15.81
C PRO A 47 3.75 13.79 17.00
N GLU A 48 2.44 13.69 16.83
CA GLU A 48 1.50 13.17 17.84
C GLU A 48 1.37 11.65 17.82
N GLY A 49 2.06 10.95 16.89
CA GLY A 49 1.99 9.50 16.71
C GLY A 49 0.84 9.00 15.84
N ALA A 50 0.04 9.89 15.23
CA ALA A 50 -0.98 9.50 14.27
C ALA A 50 -0.33 9.00 12.97
N LEU A 51 -0.95 8.02 12.32
CA LEU A 51 -0.55 7.53 10.99
C LEU A 51 -1.33 8.27 9.91
N TYR A 52 -0.63 8.83 8.94
CA TYR A 52 -1.18 9.52 7.78
C TYR A 52 -0.89 8.73 6.51
N VAL A 53 -1.86 8.62 5.62
CA VAL A 53 -1.74 7.91 4.35
C VAL A 53 -2.21 8.78 3.20
N ALA A 54 -1.35 9.00 2.20
CA ALA A 54 -1.75 9.63 0.94
C ALA A 54 -2.50 8.63 0.08
N GLU A 55 -3.71 8.99 -0.36
CA GLU A 55 -4.55 8.19 -1.25
C GLU A 55 -4.58 8.85 -2.63
N ALA A 56 -4.14 8.14 -3.66
CA ALA A 56 -4.15 8.65 -5.03
C ALA A 56 -5.58 8.81 -5.59
N GLY A 57 -6.60 8.26 -4.91
CA GLY A 57 -7.98 8.32 -5.33
C GLY A 57 -8.34 7.32 -6.41
N ARG A 58 -9.38 7.60 -7.18
CA ARG A 58 -9.95 6.73 -8.22
C ARG A 58 -10.28 7.48 -9.52
N GLY A 59 -9.70 8.69 -9.74
CA GLY A 59 -10.09 9.57 -10.84
C GLY A 59 -11.48 10.19 -10.61
N GLY A 60 -12.19 10.45 -11.69
CA GLY A 60 -13.54 11.01 -11.61
C GLY A 60 -14.18 11.22 -12.99
N PRO A 61 -15.27 12.02 -13.07
CA PRO A 61 -16.05 12.25 -14.28
C PRO A 61 -15.48 13.38 -15.18
N GLY A 62 -14.33 13.95 -14.83
CA GLY A 62 -13.72 15.07 -15.56
C GLY A 62 -13.16 14.65 -16.93
N PRO A 63 -12.37 15.54 -17.59
CA PRO A 63 -11.80 15.26 -18.89
C PRO A 63 -11.02 13.95 -18.90
N CYS A 64 -11.17 13.18 -19.97
CA CYS A 64 -10.47 11.91 -20.14
C CYS A 64 -9.45 12.03 -21.27
N LEU A 65 -8.24 11.56 -21.04
CA LEU A 65 -7.14 11.57 -22.01
C LEU A 65 -6.45 10.19 -22.05
N PHE A 66 -5.94 9.84 -23.23
CA PHE A 66 -5.13 8.64 -23.35
C PHE A 66 -3.69 8.94 -22.93
N ILE A 67 -3.32 8.51 -21.74
CA ILE A 67 -1.99 8.71 -21.16
C ILE A 67 -1.51 7.42 -20.50
N ARG A 68 -0.20 7.14 -20.64
CA ARG A 68 0.45 5.97 -20.02
C ARG A 68 -0.20 4.64 -20.44
N GLY A 69 -0.68 4.55 -21.68
CA GLY A 69 -1.25 3.32 -22.23
C GLY A 69 -2.72 3.04 -21.88
N ALA A 70 -3.40 3.99 -21.22
CA ALA A 70 -4.83 3.86 -20.88
C ALA A 70 -5.55 5.20 -20.96
N THR A 71 -6.86 5.16 -21.22
CA THR A 71 -7.73 6.32 -21.04
C THR A 71 -7.91 6.57 -19.55
N GLN A 72 -7.48 7.73 -19.07
CA GLN A 72 -7.60 8.16 -17.68
C GLN A 72 -8.44 9.42 -17.61
N CYS A 73 -9.35 9.46 -16.64
CA CYS A 73 -10.25 10.58 -16.43
C CYS A 73 -9.88 11.32 -15.14
N ALA A 74 -9.90 12.63 -15.23
CA ALA A 74 -9.63 13.53 -14.12
C ALA A 74 -10.78 13.51 -13.11
N GLY A 75 -10.46 13.74 -11.86
CA GLY A 75 -11.42 13.92 -10.78
C GLY A 75 -10.75 14.45 -9.51
N SER A 76 -11.53 14.56 -8.46
CA SER A 76 -11.14 15.09 -7.16
C SER A 76 -11.27 14.04 -6.04
N SER A 77 -10.98 12.78 -6.36
CA SER A 77 -11.11 11.68 -5.40
C SER A 77 -9.86 11.41 -4.58
N GLY A 78 -8.78 12.15 -4.80
CA GLY A 78 -7.57 12.06 -3.99
C GLY A 78 -7.80 12.54 -2.55
N ALA A 79 -7.09 11.94 -1.59
CA ALA A 79 -7.31 12.21 -0.17
C ALA A 79 -6.04 12.03 0.66
N VAL A 80 -6.11 12.48 1.91
CA VAL A 80 -5.21 12.05 2.99
C VAL A 80 -6.06 11.47 4.11
N SER A 81 -5.80 10.24 4.45
CA SER A 81 -6.41 9.55 5.59
C SER A 81 -5.50 9.59 6.81
N ARG A 82 -6.12 9.67 7.99
CA ARG A 82 -5.43 9.60 9.28
C ARG A 82 -6.03 8.48 10.13
N LEU A 83 -5.16 7.71 10.78
CA LEU A 83 -5.51 6.82 11.87
C LEU A 83 -4.97 7.42 13.18
N TRP A 84 -5.87 7.70 14.12
CA TRP A 84 -5.53 8.29 15.42
C TRP A 84 -6.38 7.65 16.52
N HIS A 85 -5.75 7.14 17.55
CA HIS A 85 -6.43 6.45 18.65
C HIS A 85 -7.45 5.38 18.20
N GLY A 86 -7.10 4.61 17.17
CA GLY A 86 -7.97 3.57 16.62
C GLY A 86 -9.07 4.08 15.69
N ALA A 87 -9.25 5.38 15.54
CA ALA A 87 -10.22 5.98 14.63
C ALA A 87 -9.56 6.37 13.30
N GLN A 88 -10.13 5.88 12.19
CA GLN A 88 -9.72 6.21 10.83
C GLN A 88 -10.66 7.26 10.23
N SER A 89 -10.10 8.29 9.59
CA SER A 89 -10.88 9.29 8.85
C SER A 89 -10.08 9.90 7.70
N ARG A 90 -10.74 10.29 6.61
CA ARG A 90 -10.14 11.17 5.60
C ARG A 90 -10.16 12.60 6.14
N ILE A 91 -8.99 13.16 6.36
CA ILE A 91 -8.83 14.52 6.92
C ILE A 91 -8.65 15.58 5.85
N VAL A 92 -8.24 15.17 4.64
CA VAL A 92 -8.19 16.00 3.44
C VAL A 92 -8.85 15.20 2.32
N THR A 93 -9.74 15.86 1.58
CA THR A 93 -10.45 15.28 0.42
C THR A 93 -10.45 16.28 -0.73
N GLY A 94 -10.93 15.87 -1.89
CA GLY A 94 -11.04 16.76 -3.04
C GLY A 94 -9.71 17.01 -3.76
N LEU A 95 -8.66 16.23 -3.48
CA LEU A 95 -7.39 16.39 -4.16
C LEU A 95 -7.42 15.80 -5.58
N PRO A 96 -6.67 16.38 -6.53
CA PRO A 96 -6.61 15.89 -7.90
C PRO A 96 -6.27 14.39 -7.98
N SER A 97 -6.98 13.70 -8.86
CA SER A 97 -6.80 12.26 -9.11
C SER A 97 -7.10 11.95 -10.57
N TYR A 98 -6.34 11.03 -11.15
CA TYR A 98 -6.53 10.55 -12.52
C TYR A 98 -6.50 9.03 -12.52
N ALA A 99 -7.50 8.41 -13.11
CA ALA A 99 -7.56 6.96 -13.17
C ALA A 99 -8.35 6.47 -14.39
N PRO A 100 -8.12 5.22 -14.84
CA PRO A 100 -9.04 4.54 -15.73
C PRO A 100 -10.41 4.36 -15.08
N ALA A 101 -11.42 4.01 -15.89
CA ALA A 101 -12.78 3.78 -15.41
C ALA A 101 -12.89 2.77 -14.25
N SER A 102 -11.96 1.82 -14.17
CA SER A 102 -11.86 0.90 -13.02
C SER A 102 -11.50 1.57 -11.71
N GLY A 103 -10.92 2.76 -11.75
CA GLY A 103 -10.35 3.46 -10.60
C GLY A 103 -9.05 2.87 -10.07
N ALA A 104 -8.51 1.83 -10.72
CA ALA A 104 -7.27 1.19 -10.29
C ALA A 104 -6.04 1.94 -10.82
N GLY A 105 -4.93 1.88 -10.07
CA GLY A 105 -3.67 2.47 -10.50
C GLY A 105 -3.70 3.99 -10.64
N ALA A 106 -4.57 4.67 -9.89
CA ALA A 106 -4.74 6.12 -9.95
C ALA A 106 -3.42 6.88 -9.77
N THR A 107 -3.33 8.03 -10.43
CA THR A 107 -2.31 9.06 -10.20
C THR A 107 -2.95 10.20 -9.43
N GLY A 108 -2.34 10.64 -8.34
CA GLY A 108 -2.91 11.65 -7.45
C GLY A 108 -1.95 11.93 -6.30
N PRO A 109 -2.45 12.17 -5.08
CA PRO A 109 -1.62 12.27 -3.89
C PRO A 109 -0.66 11.09 -3.76
N HIS A 110 0.63 11.40 -3.68
CA HIS A 110 1.69 10.40 -3.72
C HIS A 110 2.42 10.27 -2.38
N ALA A 111 2.75 11.38 -1.76
CA ALA A 111 3.38 11.38 -0.45
C ALA A 111 2.79 12.46 0.44
N VAL A 112 2.85 12.21 1.75
CA VAL A 112 2.52 13.16 2.80
C VAL A 112 3.71 13.32 3.73
N SER A 113 3.98 14.54 4.15
CA SER A 113 5.02 14.88 5.13
C SER A 113 4.47 15.89 6.12
N LEU A 114 4.77 15.73 7.40
CA LEU A 114 4.27 16.55 8.48
C LEU A 114 5.38 17.47 8.98
N LEU A 115 5.06 18.77 9.14
CA LEU A 115 5.94 19.75 9.77
C LEU A 115 5.27 20.27 11.02
N GLY A 116 5.79 19.86 12.19
CA GLY A 116 5.15 20.20 13.45
C GLY A 116 3.71 19.70 13.54
N ARG A 117 2.90 20.34 14.39
CA ARG A 117 1.53 19.90 14.71
C ARG A 117 0.43 20.53 13.86
N GLY A 118 0.69 21.16 12.79
CA GLY A 118 -0.40 21.85 12.07
C GLY A 118 -0.21 21.96 10.56
N THR A 119 0.93 21.52 10.05
CA THR A 119 1.23 21.67 8.64
C THR A 119 1.55 20.31 8.01
N ALA A 120 0.84 19.99 6.94
CA ALA A 120 1.13 18.82 6.11
C ALA A 120 1.42 19.26 4.68
N TYR A 121 2.45 18.68 4.09
CA TYR A 121 2.78 18.84 2.68
C TYR A 121 2.38 17.56 1.95
N VAL A 122 1.63 17.72 0.87
CA VAL A 122 1.20 16.59 0.04
C VAL A 122 1.77 16.78 -1.36
N THR A 123 2.55 15.84 -1.84
CA THR A 123 2.97 15.82 -3.24
C THR A 123 1.92 15.15 -4.08
N ILE A 124 1.59 15.74 -5.23
CA ILE A 124 0.60 15.20 -6.16
C ILE A 124 1.28 14.85 -7.46
N GLY A 125 1.22 13.58 -7.85
CA GLY A 125 1.67 13.12 -9.15
C GLY A 125 0.63 13.47 -10.20
N LEU A 126 0.98 14.27 -11.20
CA LEU A 126 0.02 14.64 -12.24
C LEU A 126 0.24 13.88 -13.54
N GLY A 127 1.23 13.20 -13.80
CA GLY A 127 1.48 12.49 -15.05
C GLY A 127 1.30 13.38 -16.31
N GLY A 128 1.73 12.89 -17.45
CA GLY A 128 1.59 13.60 -18.73
C GLY A 128 2.51 14.81 -18.91
N ASN A 129 2.48 15.37 -20.10
CA ASN A 129 3.19 16.58 -20.47
C ASN A 129 2.39 17.85 -20.07
N LEU A 130 2.95 19.05 -20.32
CA LEU A 130 2.30 20.30 -19.97
C LEU A 130 0.93 20.49 -20.62
N THR A 131 0.79 20.10 -21.89
CA THR A 131 -0.48 20.22 -22.63
C THR A 131 -1.55 19.31 -21.99
N THR A 132 -1.18 18.07 -21.68
CA THR A 132 -2.07 17.13 -21.00
C THR A 132 -2.52 17.67 -19.64
N ARG A 133 -1.61 18.26 -18.87
CA ARG A 133 -1.93 18.84 -17.57
C ARG A 133 -2.85 20.06 -17.67
N ALA A 134 -2.66 20.91 -18.68
CA ALA A 134 -3.53 22.06 -18.90
C ALA A 134 -4.99 21.68 -19.21
N VAL A 135 -5.22 20.53 -19.82
CA VAL A 135 -6.59 20.04 -20.10
C VAL A 135 -7.21 19.37 -18.86
N MET A 136 -6.40 18.82 -18.00
CA MET A 136 -6.89 18.03 -16.85
C MET A 136 -7.04 18.86 -15.55
N GLY A 137 -6.67 20.12 -15.56
CA GLY A 137 -6.81 21.08 -14.45
C GLY A 137 -5.52 21.24 -13.68
#